data_429f90cf1113f7b29e3a34d4a96389ed
#
_entry.id   429f90cf1113f7b29e3a34d4a96389ed
#
_cell.length_a   1.000
_cell.length_b   1.000
_cell.length_c   1.000
_cell.angle_alpha   90.00
_cell.angle_beta   90.00
_cell.angle_gamma   90.00
#
_symmetry.space_group_name_H-M   'P 1'
#
loop_
_entity.id
_entity.type
_entity.pdbx_description
1 polymer ?
#
loop_
_entity_poly.entity_id
_entity_poly.type
_entity_poly.pdbx_seq_one_letter_code
_entity_poly.pdbx_strand_id
1 'polypeptide(L)'
;ATLTPSGVTVPYPSETTNYHFEMELVVAIGRAGFRVAAADAHELIYGYAAGLDMTRRDLQLVARDKGRPWDLGKDIEQGSVCSEIVPMPFTVIERGAIELQVNGQTKQKSDVDKLIWNIRE
;
A
#
# COMPACT_ATOMS: atom_id res chain seq x y z
N ALA A 1 6.31 -3.32 15.30
CA ALA A 1 5.09 -3.10 14.51
C ALA A 1 5.48 -2.81 13.07
N THR A 2 4.70 -3.31 12.11
CA THR A 2 4.93 -3.07 10.67
C THR A 2 4.57 -1.65 10.26
N LEU A 3 3.46 -1.12 10.77
CA LEU A 3 3.00 0.22 10.44
C LEU A 3 3.84 1.31 11.10
N THR A 4 4.24 2.31 10.31
CA THR A 4 4.96 3.49 10.79
C THR A 4 4.49 4.76 10.06
N PRO A 5 4.48 5.93 10.71
CA PRO A 5 4.11 7.17 10.04
C PRO A 5 5.17 7.60 9.00
N SER A 6 4.76 8.35 8.00
CA SER A 6 5.69 8.98 7.06
C SER A 6 6.54 10.07 7.75
N GLY A 7 7.67 10.43 7.13
CA GLY A 7 8.60 11.44 7.67
C GLY A 7 9.63 10.92 8.65
N VAL A 8 9.62 9.63 8.97
CA VAL A 8 10.63 9.01 9.85
C VAL A 8 11.76 8.37 9.03
N THR A 9 12.90 8.14 9.68
CA THR A 9 13.99 7.33 9.11
C THR A 9 13.71 5.87 9.40
N VAL A 10 13.49 5.08 8.35
CA VAL A 10 13.32 3.63 8.45
C VAL A 10 14.67 2.96 8.26
N PRO A 11 15.14 2.12 9.21
CA PRO A 11 16.40 1.41 9.05
C PRO A 11 16.31 0.40 7.90
N TYR A 12 17.44 0.20 7.22
CA TYR A 12 17.51 -0.86 6.23
C TYR A 12 17.38 -2.23 6.93
N PRO A 13 16.42 -3.09 6.54
CA PRO A 13 16.16 -4.34 7.25
C PRO A 13 17.30 -5.34 7.07
N SER A 14 17.47 -6.23 8.05
CA SER A 14 18.35 -7.38 7.94
C SER A 14 17.85 -8.38 6.89
N GLU A 15 18.69 -9.36 6.55
CA GLU A 15 18.36 -10.52 5.71
C GLU A 15 17.93 -10.20 4.27
N THR A 16 18.23 -9.00 3.77
CA THR A 16 17.96 -8.62 2.38
C THR A 16 19.07 -7.75 1.79
N THR A 17 19.32 -7.93 0.52
CA THR A 17 20.17 -7.04 -0.30
C THR A 17 19.35 -6.29 -1.34
N ASN A 18 18.04 -6.48 -1.37
CA ASN A 18 17.13 -5.94 -2.37
C ASN A 18 15.85 -5.43 -1.71
N TYR A 19 15.93 -4.27 -1.06
CA TYR A 19 14.81 -3.63 -0.39
C TYR A 19 14.08 -2.70 -1.33
N HIS A 20 12.86 -3.06 -1.71
CA HIS A 20 12.05 -2.34 -2.68
C HIS A 20 10.95 -1.52 -2.02
N PHE A 21 10.64 -0.39 -2.62
CA PHE A 21 9.42 0.38 -2.39
C PHE A 21 8.28 -0.14 -3.27
N GLU A 22 7.07 -0.06 -2.77
CA GLU A 22 5.83 -0.20 -3.53
C GLU A 22 4.90 0.94 -3.10
N MET A 23 4.69 1.93 -3.96
CA MET A 23 3.77 3.04 -3.68
C MET A 23 2.35 2.58 -3.85
N GLU A 24 1.52 2.82 -2.84
CA GLU A 24 0.14 2.33 -2.78
C GLU A 24 -0.85 3.42 -2.35
N LEU A 25 -2.09 3.29 -2.80
CA LEU A 25 -3.21 4.05 -2.28
C LEU A 25 -3.79 3.32 -1.07
N VAL A 26 -3.78 3.98 0.08
CA VAL A 26 -4.39 3.46 1.30
C VAL A 26 -5.83 3.94 1.37
N VAL A 27 -6.77 3.01 1.56
CA VAL A 27 -8.18 3.31 1.80
C VAL A 27 -8.48 3.10 3.28
N ALA A 28 -8.81 4.17 3.99
CA ALA A 28 -9.20 4.10 5.39
C ALA A 28 -10.70 3.79 5.51
N ILE A 29 -11.02 2.69 6.20
CA ILE A 29 -12.40 2.25 6.44
C ILE A 29 -12.92 2.87 7.74
N GLY A 30 -14.04 3.56 7.68
CA GLY A 30 -14.67 4.26 8.81
C GLY A 30 -15.87 3.55 9.43
N ARG A 31 -16.37 2.49 8.80
CA ARG A 31 -17.52 1.71 9.29
C ARG A 31 -17.29 0.22 9.10
N ALA A 32 -17.81 -0.57 10.01
CA ALA A 32 -17.83 -2.02 9.83
C ALA A 32 -18.74 -2.42 8.65
N GLY A 33 -18.35 -3.46 7.91
CA GLY A 33 -19.14 -4.03 6.82
C GLY A 33 -18.81 -5.50 6.61
N PHE A 34 -19.77 -6.25 6.11
CA PHE A 34 -19.60 -7.65 5.74
C PHE A 34 -20.46 -7.97 4.51
N ARG A 35 -19.83 -8.45 3.44
CA ARG A 35 -20.49 -8.76 2.16
C ARG A 35 -21.32 -7.59 1.61
N VAL A 36 -20.78 -6.39 1.72
CA VAL A 36 -21.42 -5.16 1.24
C VAL A 36 -21.43 -5.17 -0.28
N ALA A 37 -22.55 -4.77 -0.88
CA ALA A 37 -22.65 -4.66 -2.33
C ALA A 37 -21.71 -3.55 -2.84
N ALA A 38 -21.11 -3.73 -4.01
CA ALA A 38 -20.21 -2.74 -4.60
C ALA A 38 -20.85 -1.35 -4.74
N ALA A 39 -22.17 -1.28 -4.98
CA ALA A 39 -22.91 -0.02 -5.03
C ALA A 39 -22.84 0.77 -3.71
N ASP A 40 -22.80 0.07 -2.58
CA ASP A 40 -22.86 0.65 -1.23
C ASP A 40 -21.47 0.72 -0.57
N ALA A 41 -20.42 0.16 -1.19
CA ALA A 41 -19.07 0.10 -0.63
C ALA A 41 -18.51 1.48 -0.26
N HIS A 42 -18.91 2.54 -0.98
CA HIS A 42 -18.51 3.92 -0.70
C HIS A 42 -18.92 4.40 0.71
N GLU A 43 -19.99 3.85 1.29
CA GLU A 43 -20.47 4.21 2.63
C GLU A 43 -19.48 3.81 3.73
N LEU A 44 -18.59 2.86 3.45
CA LEU A 44 -17.58 2.40 4.40
C LEU A 44 -16.33 3.29 4.43
N ILE A 45 -16.12 4.12 3.41
CA ILE A 45 -14.91 4.91 3.26
C ILE A 45 -14.92 6.10 4.23
N TYR A 46 -13.83 6.23 5.00
CA TYR A 46 -13.53 7.41 5.81
C TYR A 46 -12.62 8.39 5.06
N GLY A 47 -11.61 7.89 4.34
CA GLY A 47 -10.63 8.72 3.67
C GLY A 47 -9.50 7.92 3.04
N TYR A 48 -8.45 8.63 2.68
CA TYR A 48 -7.32 8.08 1.92
C TYR A 48 -5.97 8.54 2.46
N ALA A 49 -4.96 7.73 2.21
CA ALA A 49 -3.57 8.07 2.49
C ALA A 49 -2.66 7.53 1.39
N ALA A 50 -1.44 8.02 1.35
CA ALA A 50 -0.36 7.45 0.57
C ALA A 50 0.41 6.46 1.44
N GLY A 51 0.72 5.28 0.89
CA GLY A 51 1.44 4.24 1.61
C GLY A 51 2.63 3.69 0.84
N LEU A 52 3.58 3.12 1.57
CA LEU A 52 4.64 2.31 1.02
C LEU A 52 4.54 0.91 1.61
N ASP A 53 4.41 -0.11 0.75
CA ASP A 53 4.61 -1.51 1.11
C ASP A 53 6.05 -1.89 0.81
N MET A 54 6.92 -1.68 1.80
CA MET A 54 8.34 -1.97 1.66
C MET A 54 8.58 -3.47 1.65
N THR A 55 9.35 -3.94 0.69
CA THR A 55 9.46 -5.37 0.37
C THR A 55 10.92 -5.81 0.34
N ARG A 56 11.27 -6.88 1.05
CA ARG A 56 12.49 -7.66 0.82
C ARG A 56 12.30 -8.48 -0.44
N ARG A 57 12.61 -7.89 -1.59
CA ARG A 57 12.25 -8.45 -2.91
C ARG A 57 12.92 -9.79 -3.19
N ASP A 58 14.14 -9.98 -2.78
CA ASP A 58 14.87 -11.24 -2.89
C ASP A 58 14.16 -12.39 -2.13
N LEU A 59 13.74 -12.15 -0.89
CA LEU A 59 13.02 -13.15 -0.10
C LEU A 59 11.62 -13.44 -0.66
N GLN A 60 10.91 -12.40 -1.12
CA GLN A 60 9.62 -12.58 -1.79
C GLN A 60 9.74 -13.45 -3.04
N LEU A 61 10.76 -13.22 -3.89
CA LEU A 61 10.98 -14.01 -5.10
C LEU A 61 11.28 -15.47 -4.78
N VAL A 62 12.13 -15.74 -3.79
CA VAL A 62 12.42 -17.10 -3.33
C VAL A 62 11.16 -17.81 -2.82
N ALA A 63 10.31 -17.11 -2.08
CA ALA A 63 9.05 -17.66 -1.60
C ALA A 63 8.08 -17.94 -2.75
N ARG A 64 7.94 -16.98 -3.69
CA ARG A 64 7.09 -17.12 -4.89
C ARG A 64 7.48 -18.35 -5.72
N ASP A 65 8.77 -18.53 -5.99
CA ASP A 65 9.27 -19.61 -6.84
C ASP A 65 9.05 -21.00 -6.19
N LYS A 66 8.86 -21.03 -4.88
CA LYS A 66 8.53 -22.24 -4.10
C LYS A 66 7.03 -22.37 -3.78
N GLY A 67 6.19 -21.49 -4.29
CA GLY A 67 4.75 -21.46 -3.97
C GLY A 67 4.45 -21.26 -2.49
N ARG A 68 5.30 -20.50 -1.76
CA ARG A 68 5.17 -20.22 -0.33
C ARG A 68 4.55 -18.85 -0.08
N PRO A 69 3.96 -18.61 1.10
CA PRO A 69 3.55 -17.27 1.53
C PRO A 69 4.72 -16.28 1.52
N TRP A 70 4.41 -15.00 1.37
CA TRP A 70 5.41 -13.93 1.21
C TRP A 70 5.80 -13.23 2.50
N ASP A 71 5.39 -13.76 3.66
CA ASP A 71 5.55 -13.12 4.97
C ASP A 71 7.00 -12.68 5.21
N LEU A 72 7.98 -13.53 4.91
CA LEU A 72 9.40 -13.17 5.06
C LEU A 72 9.83 -11.98 4.21
N GLY A 73 9.13 -11.73 3.10
CA GLY A 73 9.39 -10.59 2.22
C GLY A 73 8.60 -9.34 2.58
N LYS A 74 7.43 -9.50 3.21
CA LYS A 74 6.44 -8.43 3.42
C LYS A 74 6.24 -8.04 4.89
N ASP A 75 6.31 -8.97 5.82
CA ASP A 75 6.14 -8.68 7.24
C ASP A 75 7.45 -8.19 7.87
N ILE A 76 7.71 -6.91 7.70
CA ILE A 76 8.94 -6.25 8.12
C ILE A 76 8.60 -5.19 9.14
N GLU A 77 9.40 -5.10 10.21
CA GLU A 77 9.27 -4.00 11.16
C GLU A 77 9.44 -2.66 10.43
N GLN A 78 8.50 -1.73 10.64
CA GLN A 78 8.43 -0.43 9.97
C GLN A 78 8.33 -0.50 8.43
N GLY A 79 7.95 -1.65 7.87
CA GLY A 79 7.85 -1.84 6.42
C GLY A 79 6.60 -1.24 5.77
N SER A 80 5.57 -0.92 6.54
CA SER A 80 4.34 -0.29 6.05
C SER A 80 4.32 1.18 6.45
N VAL A 81 4.85 2.04 5.60
CA VAL A 81 4.87 3.49 5.84
C VAL A 81 3.55 4.09 5.37
N CYS A 82 2.90 4.89 6.21
CA CYS A 82 1.62 5.53 5.86
C CYS A 82 1.66 7.03 6.17
N SER A 83 1.16 7.83 5.24
CA SER A 83 0.95 9.26 5.46
C SER A 83 -0.24 9.51 6.40
N GLU A 84 -0.45 10.76 6.77
CA GLU A 84 -1.72 11.17 7.38
C GLU A 84 -2.90 10.83 6.47
N ILE A 85 -4.02 10.40 7.09
CA ILE A 85 -5.25 10.13 6.36
C ILE A 85 -5.96 11.45 6.07
N VAL A 86 -6.24 11.70 4.81
CA VAL A 86 -7.09 12.81 4.37
C VAL A 86 -8.55 12.34 4.42
N PRO A 87 -9.40 12.91 5.29
CA PRO A 87 -10.81 12.55 5.34
C PRO A 87 -11.51 12.89 4.02
N MET A 88 -12.10 11.90 3.40
CA MET A 88 -12.92 12.00 2.18
C MET A 88 -14.08 11.00 2.28
N PRO A 89 -14.99 11.20 3.25
CA PRO A 89 -16.03 10.21 3.53
C PRO A 89 -16.96 10.05 2.32
N PHE A 90 -17.36 8.80 2.08
CA PHE A 90 -18.28 8.41 1.01
C PHE A 90 -17.80 8.69 -0.42
N THR A 91 -16.53 9.09 -0.58
CA THR A 91 -15.92 9.40 -1.88
C THR A 91 -15.13 8.21 -2.38
N VAL A 92 -15.30 7.84 -3.64
CA VAL A 92 -14.48 6.81 -4.32
C VAL A 92 -13.54 7.48 -5.30
N ILE A 93 -12.25 7.23 -5.15
CA ILE A 93 -11.23 7.67 -6.11
C ILE A 93 -11.16 6.63 -7.24
N GLU A 94 -11.66 6.98 -8.43
CA GLU A 94 -11.70 6.08 -9.59
C GLU A 94 -10.50 6.28 -10.53
N ARG A 95 -9.85 7.45 -10.45
CA ARG A 95 -8.68 7.82 -11.25
C ARG A 95 -7.81 8.82 -10.50
N GLY A 96 -6.56 8.90 -10.88
CA GLY A 96 -5.59 9.84 -10.32
C GLY A 96 -4.19 9.27 -10.38
N ALA A 97 -3.22 10.12 -10.64
CA ALA A 97 -1.83 9.70 -10.71
C ALA A 97 -1.34 9.20 -9.35
N ILE A 98 -0.66 8.05 -9.37
CA ILE A 98 0.11 7.53 -8.25
C ILE A 98 1.58 7.51 -8.67
N GLU A 99 2.43 8.21 -7.95
CA GLU A 99 3.83 8.40 -8.33
C GLU A 99 4.75 8.34 -7.11
N LEU A 100 5.91 7.71 -7.29
CA LEU A 100 6.97 7.67 -6.30
C LEU A 100 8.27 8.19 -6.92
N GLN A 101 8.95 9.04 -6.19
CA GLN A 101 10.27 9.55 -6.53
C GLN A 101 11.29 9.19 -5.46
N VAL A 102 12.50 8.86 -5.89
CA VAL A 102 13.65 8.65 -5.02
C VAL A 102 14.74 9.63 -5.44
N ASN A 103 15.15 10.49 -4.53
CA ASN A 103 16.14 11.55 -4.79
C ASN A 103 15.80 12.41 -6.02
N GLY A 104 14.52 12.78 -6.16
CA GLY A 104 14.01 13.58 -7.27
C GLY A 104 13.83 12.85 -8.60
N GLN A 105 14.09 11.54 -8.66
CA GLN A 105 13.87 10.72 -9.85
C GLN A 105 12.61 9.88 -9.72
N THR A 106 11.71 9.96 -10.68
CA THR A 106 10.53 9.09 -10.74
C THR A 106 10.96 7.63 -10.89
N LYS A 107 10.55 6.79 -9.95
CA LYS A 107 10.84 5.35 -9.91
C LYS A 107 9.60 4.49 -10.11
N GLN A 108 8.42 5.02 -9.76
CA GLN A 108 7.16 4.35 -9.96
C GLN A 108 6.13 5.39 -10.40
N LYS A 109 5.34 5.08 -11.42
CA LYS A 109 4.26 5.94 -11.92
C LYS A 109 3.16 5.10 -12.52
N SER A 110 1.93 5.36 -12.09
CA SER A 110 0.73 4.71 -12.58
C SER A 110 -0.48 5.63 -12.38
N ASP A 111 -1.65 5.11 -12.65
CA ASP A 111 -2.93 5.74 -12.34
C ASP A 111 -3.83 4.75 -11.60
N VAL A 112 -4.69 5.24 -10.71
CA VAL A 112 -5.62 4.42 -9.93
C VAL A 112 -6.57 3.64 -10.83
N ASP A 113 -6.88 4.13 -12.05
CA ASP A 113 -7.72 3.45 -13.04
C ASP A 113 -7.12 2.13 -13.58
N LYS A 114 -5.84 1.84 -13.26
CA LYS A 114 -5.15 0.60 -13.64
C LYS A 114 -5.36 -0.56 -12.66
N LEU A 115 -6.08 -0.34 -11.57
CA LEU A 115 -6.47 -1.42 -10.66
C LEU A 115 -7.27 -2.49 -11.40
N ILE A 116 -6.95 -3.78 -11.17
CA ILE A 116 -7.73 -4.91 -11.71
C ILE A 116 -9.12 -4.93 -11.07
N TRP A 117 -9.17 -4.77 -9.73
CA TRP A 117 -10.38 -4.57 -8.95
C TRP A 117 -10.41 -3.13 -8.48
N ASN A 118 -11.48 -2.44 -8.72
CA ASN A 118 -11.62 -1.05 -8.24
C ASN A 118 -11.94 -1.03 -6.73
N ILE A 119 -11.92 0.16 -6.13
CA ILE A 119 -12.14 0.31 -4.68
C ILE A 119 -13.50 -0.22 -4.21
N ARG A 120 -14.50 -0.27 -5.06
CA ARG A 120 -15.86 -0.75 -4.69
C ARG A 120 -15.95 -2.28 -4.69
N GLU A 121 -15.18 -2.93 -5.55
CA GLU A 121 -15.10 -4.40 -5.71
C GLU A 121 -14.25 -5.06 -4.64
#